data_c8a4661c45428eb25b9b40fc26810284
#
_entry.id   c8a4661c45428eb25b9b40fc26810284
#
_cell.length_a   1.000
_cell.length_b   1.000
_cell.length_c   1.000
_cell.angle_alpha   90.00
_cell.angle_beta   90.00
_cell.angle_gamma   90.00
#
_symmetry.space_group_name_H-M   'P 1'
#
loop_
_entity.id
_entity.type
_entity.pdbx_description
1 polymer ?
#
loop_
_entity_poly.entity_id
_entity_poly.type
_entity_poly.pdbx_seq_one_letter_code
_entity_poly.pdbx_strand_id
1 'polypeptide(L)'
;VLIDYIVELARMTRQQDNVSIGVSPRGTLGMLNAARAYAYVAGRDYVVPEDIKILAPVVWAHRIVLQTGYMNMDNKEQIIEHVVNNTAVPTEDWKR
;
A
#
# COMPACT_ATOMS: atom_id res chain seq x y z
N VAL A 1 8.16 -11.45 5.20
CA VAL A 1 7.64 -10.51 6.19
C VAL A 1 7.06 -9.27 5.52
N LEU A 2 7.83 -8.64 4.62
CA LEU A 2 7.31 -7.46 3.93
C LEU A 2 6.20 -7.79 2.95
N ILE A 3 6.26 -8.96 2.34
CA ILE A 3 5.15 -9.41 1.48
C ILE A 3 3.89 -9.54 2.32
N ASP A 4 4.00 -10.07 3.52
CA ASP A 4 2.86 -10.18 4.43
C ASP A 4 2.30 -8.80 4.79
N TYR A 5 3.18 -7.82 4.98
CA TYR A 5 2.76 -6.45 5.27
C TYR A 5 1.98 -5.86 4.10
N ILE A 6 2.49 -6.05 2.87
CA ILE A 6 1.81 -5.55 1.68
C ILE A 6 0.45 -6.22 1.53
N VAL A 7 0.38 -7.53 1.75
CA VAL A 7 -0.88 -8.28 1.66
C VAL A 7 -1.87 -7.77 2.70
N GLU A 8 -1.40 -7.51 3.93
CA GLU A 8 -2.27 -7.00 4.98
C GLU A 8 -2.79 -5.61 4.64
N LEU A 9 -1.94 -4.73 4.11
CA LEU A 9 -2.39 -3.41 3.67
C LEU A 9 -3.46 -3.54 2.58
N ALA A 10 -3.23 -4.41 1.62
CA ALA A 10 -4.22 -4.63 0.55
C ALA A 10 -5.54 -5.13 1.13
N ARG A 11 -5.47 -6.06 2.08
CA ARG A 11 -6.67 -6.58 2.73
C ARG A 11 -7.43 -5.47 3.46
N MET A 12 -6.70 -4.58 4.12
CA MET A 12 -7.32 -3.49 4.85
C MET A 12 -8.00 -2.49 3.92
N THR A 13 -7.47 -2.31 2.70
CA THR A 13 -8.17 -1.43 1.73
C THR A 13 -9.54 -2.00 1.38
N ARG A 14 -9.67 -3.32 1.34
CA ARG A 14 -10.93 -3.97 1.01
C ARG A 14 -11.95 -3.89 2.14
N GLN A 15 -11.53 -3.51 3.35
CA GLN A 15 -12.41 -3.45 4.51
C GLN A 15 -12.87 -2.03 4.83
N GLN A 16 -12.47 -1.04 4.06
CA GLN A 16 -12.88 0.34 4.30
C GLN A 16 -14.31 0.55 3.82
N ASP A 17 -15.13 1.20 4.63
CA ASP A 17 -16.54 1.39 4.32
C ASP A 17 -16.76 2.21 3.06
N ASN A 18 -15.86 3.14 2.78
CA ASN A 18 -15.98 4.04 1.63
C ASN A 18 -15.28 3.52 0.39
N VAL A 19 -14.79 2.29 0.41
CA VAL A 19 -14.13 1.66 -0.73
C VAL A 19 -15.05 0.57 -1.26
N SER A 20 -15.41 0.69 -2.54
CA SER A 20 -16.22 -0.32 -3.22
C SER A 20 -15.37 -1.51 -3.66
N ILE A 21 -14.21 -1.22 -4.24
CA ILE A 21 -13.28 -2.25 -4.68
C ILE A 21 -11.90 -1.88 -4.14
N GLY A 22 -11.30 -2.77 -3.36
CA GLY A 22 -9.97 -2.55 -2.82
C GLY A 22 -8.87 -3.04 -3.74
N VAL A 23 -7.65 -3.08 -3.22
CA VAL A 23 -6.48 -3.47 -3.99
C VAL A 23 -6.52 -4.98 -4.26
N SER A 24 -6.34 -5.35 -5.52
CA SER A 24 -6.34 -6.75 -5.96
C SER A 24 -4.97 -7.39 -5.73
N PRO A 25 -4.88 -8.74 -5.85
CA PRO A 25 -3.57 -9.39 -5.79
C PRO A 25 -2.58 -8.87 -6.82
N ARG A 26 -3.06 -8.46 -8.00
CA ARG A 26 -2.19 -7.85 -9.02
C ARG A 26 -1.62 -6.53 -8.50
N GLY A 27 -2.43 -5.76 -7.79
CA GLY A 27 -1.96 -4.52 -7.17
C GLY A 27 -0.93 -4.78 -6.09
N THR A 28 -1.07 -5.87 -5.35
CA THR A 28 -0.09 -6.29 -4.36
C THR A 28 1.26 -6.57 -5.02
N LEU A 29 1.26 -7.31 -6.12
CA LEU A 29 2.48 -7.61 -6.86
C LEU A 29 3.10 -6.33 -7.42
N GLY A 30 2.27 -5.43 -7.94
CA GLY A 30 2.74 -4.15 -8.44
C GLY A 30 3.44 -3.32 -7.36
N MET A 31 2.90 -3.34 -6.15
CA MET A 31 3.53 -2.66 -5.03
C MET A 31 4.90 -3.26 -4.69
N LEU A 32 5.01 -4.58 -4.70
CA LEU A 32 6.29 -5.23 -4.42
C LEU A 32 7.34 -4.80 -5.44
N ASN A 33 6.98 -4.78 -6.71
CA ASN A 33 7.91 -4.38 -7.77
C ASN A 33 8.28 -2.89 -7.65
N ALA A 34 7.32 -2.04 -7.34
CA ALA A 34 7.58 -0.61 -7.16
C ALA A 34 8.49 -0.37 -5.95
N ALA A 35 8.27 -1.10 -4.86
CA ALA A 35 9.07 -0.94 -3.66
C ALA A 35 10.53 -1.38 -3.90
N ARG A 36 10.70 -2.45 -4.66
CA ARG A 36 12.06 -2.90 -5.01
C ARG A 36 12.78 -1.87 -5.86
N ALA A 37 12.09 -1.29 -6.84
CA ALA A 37 12.68 -0.25 -7.68
C ALA A 37 13.03 0.98 -6.88
N TYR A 38 12.15 1.39 -5.98
CA TYR A 38 12.39 2.55 -5.12
C TYR A 38 13.60 2.34 -4.23
N ALA A 39 13.71 1.17 -3.61
CA ALA A 39 14.86 0.84 -2.77
C ALA A 39 16.16 0.87 -3.57
N TYR A 40 16.13 0.32 -4.78
CA TYR A 40 17.31 0.30 -5.64
C TYR A 40 17.77 1.72 -5.97
N VAL A 41 16.84 2.59 -6.34
CA VAL A 41 17.16 3.99 -6.64
C VAL A 41 17.73 4.69 -5.40
N ALA A 42 17.26 4.31 -4.22
CA ALA A 42 17.77 4.88 -2.96
C ALA A 42 19.10 4.28 -2.53
N GLY A 43 19.69 3.39 -3.32
CA GLY A 43 20.99 2.82 -3.03
C GLY A 43 20.96 1.60 -2.12
N ARG A 44 19.80 0.97 -1.98
CA ARG A 44 19.64 -0.23 -1.14
C ARG A 44 19.28 -1.43 -1.99
N ASP A 45 19.68 -2.61 -1.52
CA ASP A 45 19.29 -3.87 -2.17
C ASP A 45 18.21 -4.61 -1.39
N TYR A 46 17.54 -3.89 -0.48
CA TYR A 46 16.44 -4.44 0.31
C TYR A 46 15.36 -3.38 0.50
N VAL A 47 14.12 -3.84 0.69
CA VAL A 47 12.95 -2.99 0.90
C VAL A 47 12.72 -2.85 2.41
N VAL A 48 12.38 -1.64 2.84
CA VAL A 48 11.97 -1.38 4.23
C VAL A 48 10.51 -0.95 4.25
N PRO A 49 9.82 -1.07 5.41
CA PRO A 49 8.40 -0.70 5.48
C PRO A 49 8.12 0.75 5.08
N GLU A 50 9.04 1.66 5.34
CA GLU A 50 8.86 3.07 4.95
C GLU A 50 8.74 3.25 3.45
N ASP A 51 9.39 2.39 2.67
CA ASP A 51 9.25 2.44 1.20
C ASP A 51 7.80 2.20 0.81
N ILE A 52 7.17 1.22 1.45
CA ILE A 52 5.79 0.87 1.17
C ILE A 52 4.86 1.99 1.63
N LYS A 53 5.12 2.58 2.78
CA LYS A 53 4.30 3.68 3.30
C LYS A 53 4.33 4.88 2.37
N ILE A 54 5.49 5.19 1.81
CA ILE A 54 5.64 6.31 0.88
C ILE A 54 4.91 6.03 -0.43
N LEU A 55 5.03 4.80 -0.94
CA LEU A 55 4.53 4.46 -2.26
C LEU A 55 3.05 4.12 -2.28
N ALA A 56 2.49 3.63 -1.17
CA ALA A 56 1.12 3.12 -1.18
C ALA A 56 0.10 4.16 -1.65
N PRO A 57 0.09 5.40 -1.15
CA PRO A 57 -0.90 6.37 -1.62
C PRO A 57 -0.79 6.66 -3.10
N VAL A 58 0.44 6.67 -3.63
CA VAL A 58 0.68 7.00 -5.03
C VAL A 58 0.35 5.82 -5.93
N VAL A 59 0.86 4.63 -5.59
CA VAL A 59 0.72 3.45 -6.44
C VAL A 59 -0.70 2.91 -6.41
N TRP A 60 -1.32 2.88 -5.24
CA TRP A 60 -2.61 2.22 -5.07
C TRP A 60 -3.83 3.13 -5.24
N ALA A 61 -3.64 4.45 -5.29
CA ALA A 61 -4.78 5.34 -5.48
C ALA A 61 -5.55 5.02 -6.76
N HIS A 62 -4.86 4.55 -7.79
CA HIS A 62 -5.48 4.17 -9.06
C HIS A 62 -6.04 2.75 -9.05
N ARG A 63 -5.88 2.02 -7.96
CA ARG A 63 -6.25 0.60 -7.88
C ARG A 63 -7.46 0.34 -7.02
N ILE A 64 -8.06 1.39 -6.45
CA ILE A 64 -9.27 1.24 -5.63
C ILE A 64 -10.40 2.00 -6.29
N VAL A 65 -11.63 1.54 -6.02
CA VAL A 65 -12.85 2.20 -6.47
C VAL A 65 -13.63 2.59 -5.23
N LEU A 66 -14.02 3.85 -5.14
CA LEU A 66 -14.73 4.36 -3.97
C LEU A 66 -16.23 4.26 -4.18
N GLN A 67 -16.95 4.32 -3.07
CA GLN A 67 -18.41 4.44 -3.10
C GLN A 67 -18.79 5.75 -3.79
N THR A 68 -19.99 5.78 -4.35
CA THR A 68 -20.51 6.97 -5.01
C THR A 68 -20.42 8.16 -4.04
N GLY A 69 -19.89 9.28 -4.53
CA GLY A 69 -19.69 10.46 -3.71
C GLY A 69 -18.27 10.65 -3.22
N TYR A 70 -17.43 9.63 -3.34
CA TYR A 70 -16.04 9.68 -2.88
C TYR A 70 -15.04 9.56 -4.03
N MET A 71 -15.49 9.68 -5.27
CA MET A 71 -14.67 9.42 -6.46
C MET A 71 -13.76 10.62 -6.77
N ASN A 72 -12.81 10.87 -5.87
CA ASN A 72 -11.85 11.97 -5.98
C ASN A 72 -10.47 11.40 -5.67
N MET A 73 -9.48 11.77 -6.49
CA MET A 73 -8.13 11.24 -6.31
C MET A 73 -7.57 11.57 -4.93
N ASP A 74 -7.81 12.78 -4.43
CA ASP A 74 -7.33 13.16 -3.11
C ASP A 74 -7.94 12.27 -2.03
N ASN A 75 -9.23 11.93 -2.17
CA ASN A 75 -9.89 11.03 -1.24
C ASN A 75 -9.26 9.65 -1.29
N LYS A 76 -8.91 9.16 -2.49
CA LYS A 76 -8.28 7.86 -2.64
C LYS A 76 -6.93 7.82 -1.92
N GLU A 77 -6.13 8.84 -2.09
CA GLU A 77 -4.82 8.90 -1.42
C GLU A 77 -4.99 8.99 0.09
N GLN A 78 -5.94 9.78 0.56
CA GLN A 78 -6.20 9.91 2.00
C GLN A 78 -6.65 8.59 2.60
N ILE A 79 -7.46 7.83 1.90
CA ILE A 79 -7.94 6.53 2.36
C ILE A 79 -6.76 5.57 2.48
N ILE A 80 -5.90 5.54 1.48
CA ILE A 80 -4.72 4.67 1.53
C ILE A 80 -3.81 5.09 2.68
N GLU A 81 -3.60 6.38 2.89
CA GLU A 81 -2.80 6.87 4.02
C GLU A 81 -3.40 6.44 5.35
N HIS A 82 -4.73 6.51 5.46
CA HIS A 82 -5.41 6.06 6.67
C HIS A 82 -5.15 4.57 6.93
N VAL A 83 -5.24 3.75 5.88
CA VAL A 83 -4.97 2.31 5.99
C VAL A 83 -3.53 2.09 6.44
N VAL A 84 -2.58 2.79 5.83
CA VAL A 84 -1.16 2.65 6.17
C VAL A 84 -0.92 3.04 7.64
N ASN A 85 -1.52 4.13 8.08
CA ASN A 85 -1.30 4.63 9.43
C ASN A 85 -1.94 3.74 10.50
N ASN A 86 -2.91 2.94 10.12
CA ASN A 86 -3.65 2.10 11.07
C ASN A 86 -3.33 0.62 10.94
N THR A 87 -2.35 0.26 10.13
CA THR A 87 -1.91 -1.12 9.98
C THR A 87 -0.54 -1.28 10.63
N ALA A 88 -0.41 -2.27 11.50
CA ALA A 88 0.84 -2.49 12.22
C ALA A 88 1.97 -2.86 11.27
N VAL A 89 3.12 -2.22 11.45
CA VAL A 89 4.33 -2.54 10.71
C VAL A 89 4.98 -3.76 11.36
N PRO A 90 5.49 -4.73 10.56
CA PRO A 90 6.29 -5.80 11.15
C PRO A 90 7.51 -5.19 11.83
N THR A 91 7.74 -5.53 13.10
CA THR A 91 8.80 -4.92 13.88
C THR A 91 10.08 -5.75 13.88
N GLU A 92 10.01 -6.97 13.38
CA GLU A 92 11.12 -7.90 13.42
C GLU A 92 11.38 -8.44 12.03
N ASP A 93 12.59 -8.84 11.78
CA ASP A 93 12.99 -9.62 10.60
C ASP A 93 12.91 -8.91 9.26
N TRP A 94 12.29 -7.75 9.16
CA TRP A 94 12.19 -7.09 7.87
C TRP A 94 13.55 -6.59 7.35
N LYS A 95 14.51 -6.48 8.24
CA LYS A 95 15.87 -6.04 7.88
C LYS A 95 16.74 -7.16 7.31
N ARG A 96 16.24 -8.37 7.28
CA ARG A 96 17.04 -9.52 6.87
C ARG A 96 17.07 -9.75 5.40
#